data_3d41f80fd7cbb5366abab9e37dfe9952
#
_entry.id   3d41f80fd7cbb5366abab9e37dfe9952
#
_cell.length_a   1.000
_cell.length_b   1.000
_cell.length_c   1.000
_cell.angle_alpha   90.00
_cell.angle_beta   90.00
_cell.angle_gamma   90.00
#
_symmetry.space_group_name_H-M   'P 1'
#
loop_
_entity.id
_entity.type
_entity.pdbx_description
1 polymer ?
#
loop_
_entity_poly.entity_id
_entity_poly.type
_entity_poly.pdbx_seq_one_letter_code
_entity_poly.pdbx_strand_id
1 'polypeptide(L)' 'MKFLLVVYICSAVEGECRTPPQYPSVKNSYYECVHDGLGEAYDLLFGDNVFTREMIIESQLYPQYRCSPVKDEGKMEA' A
#
# COMPACT_ATOMS: atom_id res chain seq x y z
N MET A 1 -18.30 -4.88 5.30
CA MET A 1 -17.43 -5.56 4.32
C MET A 1 -15.99 -5.19 4.58
N LYS A 2 -15.13 -6.17 4.56
CA LYS A 2 -13.71 -5.91 4.81
C LYS A 2 -12.98 -5.65 3.52
N PHE A 3 -11.85 -4.96 3.64
CA PHE A 3 -11.04 -4.62 2.49
C PHE A 3 -9.60 -5.04 2.73
N LEU A 4 -8.93 -5.42 1.67
CA LEU A 4 -7.50 -5.69 1.72
C LEU A 4 -6.75 -4.44 1.30
N LEU A 5 -5.83 -4.02 2.14
CA LEU A 5 -4.96 -2.88 1.84
C LEU A 5 -3.61 -3.40 1.39
N VAL A 6 -3.17 -2.94 0.24
CA VAL A 6 -1.81 -3.19 -0.23
C VAL A 6 -1.19 -1.84 -0.53
N VAL A 7 0.01 -1.62 0.01
CA VAL A 7 0.74 -0.37 -0.22
C VAL A 7 1.97 -0.71 -1.04
N TYR A 8 2.25 0.10 -2.05
CA TYR A 8 3.38 -0.10 -2.93
C TYR A 8 4.30 1.11 -2.87
N ILE A 9 5.59 0.88 -3.05
CA ILE A 9 6.53 1.96 -3.35
C ILE A 9 6.99 1.74 -4.77
N CYS A 10 6.74 2.71 -5.62
CA CYS A 10 7.00 2.61 -7.04
C CYS A 10 8.12 3.53 -7.46
N SER A 11 8.84 3.14 -8.50
CA SER A 11 9.90 3.97 -9.09
C SER A 11 9.46 4.40 -10.49
N ALA A 12 9.34 5.70 -10.70
CA ALA A 12 9.00 6.20 -12.02
C ALA A 12 10.13 6.02 -13.01
N VAL A 13 11.37 5.98 -12.52
CA VAL A 13 12.52 5.79 -13.39
C VAL A 13 12.60 4.34 -13.87
N GLU A 14 12.40 3.38 -12.96
CA GLU A 14 12.54 1.98 -13.32
C GLU A 14 11.25 1.35 -13.81
N GLY A 15 10.13 1.98 -13.51
CA GLY A 15 8.82 1.43 -13.89
C GLY A 15 8.40 0.24 -13.06
N GLU A 16 8.93 0.09 -11.85
CA GLU A 16 8.62 -1.05 -10.99
C GLU A 16 8.02 -0.59 -9.69
N CYS A 17 7.17 -1.44 -9.13
CA CYS A 17 6.60 -1.21 -7.81
C CYS A 17 6.90 -2.40 -6.93
N ARG A 18 7.12 -2.15 -5.64
CA ARG A 18 7.41 -3.19 -4.68
C ARG A 18 6.46 -3.07 -3.50
N THR A 19 6.08 -4.21 -2.97
CA THR A 19 5.17 -4.29 -1.84
C THR A 19 5.93 -4.85 -0.64
N PRO A 20 5.92 -4.14 0.50
CA PRO A 20 6.54 -4.69 1.71
C PRO A 20 5.84 -5.98 2.14
N PRO A 21 6.56 -6.85 2.87
CA PRO A 21 6.02 -8.17 3.21
C PRO A 21 4.86 -8.14 4.20
N GLN A 22 4.63 -7.04 4.92
CA GLN A 22 3.50 -6.98 5.84
C GLN A 22 2.16 -6.86 5.15
N TYR A 23 2.14 -6.67 3.85
CA TYR A 23 0.89 -6.58 3.12
C TYR A 23 0.61 -7.89 2.39
N PRO A 24 -0.66 -8.17 2.12
CA PRO A 24 -1.83 -7.32 2.33
C PRO A 24 -2.27 -7.29 3.80
N SER A 25 -2.97 -6.23 4.16
CA SER A 25 -3.50 -6.04 5.50
C SER A 25 -5.02 -5.93 5.42
N VAL A 26 -5.72 -6.55 6.36
CA VAL A 26 -7.18 -6.54 6.34
C VAL A 26 -7.67 -5.34 7.13
N LYS A 27 -8.57 -4.57 6.51
CA LYS A 27 -9.21 -3.43 7.16
C LYS A 27 -10.70 -3.66 7.25
N ASN A 28 -11.34 -3.06 8.25
CA ASN A 28 -12.74 -3.35 8.53
C ASN A 28 -13.72 -2.60 7.63
N SER A 29 -13.28 -1.53 6.99
CA SER A 29 -14.15 -0.75 6.12
C SER A 29 -13.33 -0.08 5.03
N TYR A 30 -14.03 0.41 4.00
CA TYR A 30 -13.35 1.15 2.95
C TYR A 30 -12.71 2.41 3.50
N TYR A 31 -13.42 3.11 4.40
CA TYR A 31 -12.89 4.34 4.99
C TYR A 31 -11.58 4.06 5.71
N GLU A 32 -11.56 3.00 6.53
CA GLU A 32 -10.34 2.63 7.24
C GLU A 32 -9.23 2.28 6.28
N CYS A 33 -9.56 1.58 5.19
CA CYS A 33 -8.57 1.18 4.22
C CYS A 33 -7.91 2.40 3.57
N VAL A 34 -8.71 3.38 3.19
CA VAL A 34 -8.18 4.59 2.56
C VAL A 34 -7.39 5.41 3.57
N HIS A 35 -7.94 5.60 4.76
CA HIS A 35 -7.30 6.39 5.80
C HIS A 35 -5.94 5.80 6.16
N ASP A 36 -5.92 4.49 6.43
CA ASP A 36 -4.68 3.84 6.81
C ASP A 36 -3.74 3.70 5.62
N GLY A 37 -4.30 3.52 4.44
CA GLY A 37 -3.47 3.40 3.24
C GLY A 37 -2.65 4.65 2.97
N LEU A 38 -3.27 5.81 3.10
CA LEU A 38 -2.55 7.06 2.92
C LEU A 38 -1.50 7.26 4.01
N GLY A 39 -1.87 6.99 5.26
CA GLY A 39 -0.94 7.15 6.37
C GLY A 39 0.23 6.19 6.29
N GLU A 40 -0.05 4.92 6.01
CA GLU A 40 1.00 3.91 5.92
C GLU A 40 1.89 4.14 4.71
N ALA A 41 1.31 4.58 3.60
CA ALA A 41 2.11 4.90 2.41
C ALA A 41 3.09 6.04 2.70
N TYR A 42 2.62 7.06 3.40
CA TYR A 42 3.49 8.16 3.78
C TYR A 42 4.61 7.68 4.69
N ASP A 43 4.26 6.86 5.69
CA ASP A 43 5.25 6.38 6.64
C ASP A 43 6.28 5.46 5.99
N LEU A 44 5.85 4.64 5.05
CA LEU A 44 6.79 3.76 4.36
C LEU A 44 7.81 4.55 3.56
N LEU A 45 7.38 5.63 2.94
CA LEU A 45 8.28 6.40 2.10
C LEU A 45 9.15 7.35 2.92
N PHE A 46 8.58 7.97 3.93
CA PHE A 46 9.28 9.03 4.64
C PHE A 46 9.55 8.74 6.12
N GLY A 47 8.83 7.81 6.72
CA GLY A 47 8.81 7.69 8.16
C GLY A 47 9.84 6.77 8.76
N ASP A 48 10.24 5.71 8.05
CA ASP A 48 11.05 4.67 8.66
C ASP A 48 12.52 4.74 8.28
N ASN A 49 12.94 5.77 7.59
CA ASN A 49 14.33 5.95 7.15
C ASN A 49 14.83 4.78 6.30
N VAL A 50 13.92 4.05 5.69
CA VAL A 50 14.27 2.99 4.77
C VAL A 50 14.80 3.57 3.48
N PHE A 51 14.20 4.69 3.05
CA PHE A 51 14.62 5.36 1.82
C PHE A 51 15.22 6.71 2.18
N THR A 52 16.38 6.99 1.63
CA THR A 52 17.02 8.29 1.82
C THR A 52 16.41 9.29 0.85
N ARG A 53 16.64 10.55 1.12
CA ARG A 53 16.18 11.60 0.22
C ARG A 53 16.77 11.42 -1.17
N GLU A 54 18.05 11.05 -1.24
CA GLU A 54 18.70 10.84 -2.52
C GLU A 54 18.09 9.69 -3.31
N MET A 55 17.74 8.61 -2.61
CA MET A 55 17.10 7.47 -3.26
C MET A 55 15.75 7.87 -3.84
N ILE A 56 14.97 8.65 -3.06
CA ILE A 56 13.67 9.09 -3.53
C ILE A 56 13.79 9.96 -4.76
N ILE A 57 14.78 10.86 -4.77
CA ILE A 57 14.95 11.76 -5.90
C ILE A 57 15.48 11.02 -7.12
N GLU A 58 16.50 10.19 -6.93
CA GLU A 58 17.15 9.53 -8.07
C GLU A 58 16.24 8.51 -8.73
N SER A 59 15.51 7.76 -7.96
CA SER A 59 14.62 6.74 -8.51
C SER A 59 13.21 7.24 -8.69
N GLN A 60 12.94 8.48 -8.28
CA GLN A 60 11.61 9.10 -8.35
C GLN A 60 10.58 8.18 -7.71
N LEU A 61 10.85 7.86 -6.43
CA LEU A 61 9.97 6.96 -5.69
C LEU A 61 8.69 7.68 -5.29
N TYR A 62 7.58 6.95 -5.37
CA TYR A 62 6.32 7.47 -4.93
C TYR A 62 5.47 6.33 -4.38
N PRO A 63 4.57 6.63 -3.43
CA PRO A 63 3.77 5.57 -2.83
C PRO A 63 2.45 5.43 -3.56
N GLN A 64 1.91 4.23 -3.55
CA GLN A 64 0.57 3.96 -4.02
C GLN A 64 -0.08 2.97 -3.09
N TYR A 65 -1.39 2.94 -3.07
CA TYR A 65 -2.09 1.95 -2.28
C TYR A 65 -3.33 1.49 -3.04
N ARG A 66 -3.81 0.32 -2.66
CA ARG A 66 -5.01 -0.25 -3.26
C ARG A 66 -5.88 -0.84 -2.17
N CYS A 67 -7.17 -0.58 -2.24
CA CYS A 67 -8.16 -1.17 -1.37
C CYS A 67 -9.06 -2.06 -2.20
N SER A 68 -9.06 -3.36 -1.89
CA SER A 68 -9.85 -4.35 -2.63
C SER A 68 -10.84 -5.01 -1.68
N PRO A 69 -12.11 -5.15 -2.07
CA PRO A 69 -13.06 -5.81 -1.19
C PRO A 69 -12.70 -7.28 -1.00
N VAL A 70 -12.87 -7.75 0.23
CA VAL A 70 -12.64 -9.14 0.56
C VAL A 70 -13.96 -9.86 0.39
N LYS A 71 -13.99 -10.88 -0.42
CA LYS A 71 -15.18 -11.68 -0.54
C LYS A 71 -15.20 -12.71 0.56
N ASP A 72 -16.36 -12.82 1.18
CA ASP A 72 -16.53 -13.88 2.14
C ASP A 72 -16.55 -15.17 1.38
N GLU A 73 -15.82 -16.03 1.77
CA GLU A 73 -15.83 -17.14 1.18
C GLU A 73 -16.95 -17.81 1.29
N GLY A 74 -17.25 -18.29 1.41
CA GLY A 74 -18.31 -18.90 1.48
C GLY A 74 -19.37 -18.35 0.75
N LYS A 75 -19.49 -17.77 0.52
CA LYS A 75 -20.52 -17.29 -0.04
C LYS A 75 -20.64 -17.16 -1.31
N MET A 76 -20.11 -17.35 -1.26
CA MET A 76 -20.06 -17.34 -2.11
C MET A 76 -20.30 -17.61 -2.89
N GLU A 77 -20.26 -17.60 -3.08
CA GLU A 77 -20.33 -17.67 -3.69
C GLU A 77 -20.66 -18.09 -4.13
N ALA A 78 -20.94 -18.36 -4.13
CA ALA A 78 -21.16 -18.64 -4.41
C ALA A 78 -21.24 -18.81 -4.79
#